data_3bf4b563f62e4652568081e418dacddb
#
_entry.id   3bf4b563f62e4652568081e418dacddb
#
_cell.length_a   1.000
_cell.length_b   1.000
_cell.length_c   1.000
_cell.angle_alpha   90.00
_cell.angle_beta   90.00
_cell.angle_gamma   90.00
#
_symmetry.space_group_name_H-M   'P 1'
#
loop_
_entity.id
_entity.type
_entity.pdbx_description
1 polymer ?
#
loop_
_entity_poly.entity_id
_entity_poly.type
_entity_poly.pdbx_seq_one_letter_code
_entity_poly.pdbx_strand_id
1 'polypeptide(L)'
;MKKIAFVGAGAIGSIVAAFLAKGGADVILVDPFKEHMDQIATKGLVVNYPNGDKETVKMKTAYSAEGLGVMDIVIVLTKTTVTDEAIKGAKELIGPNTFVGTFQNGLGNPEKLAQYIPEEKIFYGCLNVSSRILQPGEVLGNVFGECHIFAGSKIKSAEQEEAQQYLTEAFAKGGVVYRYDDEADLHVWTKALLNISGNAPQALVRLKPSIVAEDENYFILLGLIVDEVCAVAKAKGIEGLDGDKFMQTLRAVYTSDLAHHWSSTAQDMLITKRQTEIETLNGAIAKYGEELGVATPYNKMVYLLTRVIEDHYADQYQENATK
;
A
#
# COMPACT_ATOMS: atom_id res chain seq x y z
N MET A 1 3.02 -27.76 -0.64
CA MET A 1 3.50 -26.38 -0.36
C MET A 1 3.11 -25.56 -1.56
N LYS A 2 2.37 -24.43 -1.35
CA LYS A 2 1.97 -23.55 -2.46
C LYS A 2 3.17 -22.67 -2.87
N LYS A 3 3.35 -22.49 -4.20
CA LYS A 3 4.35 -21.58 -4.77
C LYS A 3 3.81 -20.16 -4.79
N ILE A 4 4.50 -19.23 -4.21
CA ILE A 4 4.05 -17.83 -4.07
C ILE A 4 5.07 -16.92 -4.72
N ALA A 5 4.64 -16.08 -5.67
CA ALA A 5 5.46 -14.99 -6.20
C ALA A 5 5.00 -13.64 -5.65
N PHE A 6 5.96 -12.82 -5.26
CA PHE A 6 5.74 -11.40 -5.01
C PHE A 6 6.25 -10.61 -6.21
N VAL A 7 5.37 -9.88 -6.87
CA VAL A 7 5.70 -8.95 -7.94
C VAL A 7 5.81 -7.56 -7.32
N GLY A 8 7.05 -7.07 -7.26
CA GLY A 8 7.42 -5.88 -6.52
C GLY A 8 8.10 -6.22 -5.19
N ALA A 9 9.42 -6.13 -5.16
CA ALA A 9 10.26 -6.31 -3.98
C ALA A 9 10.79 -4.96 -3.45
N GLY A 10 9.93 -3.95 -3.45
CA GLY A 10 10.15 -2.73 -2.69
C GLY A 10 10.19 -3.03 -1.19
N ALA A 11 10.24 -1.98 -0.36
CA ALA A 11 10.32 -2.14 1.08
C ALA A 11 9.19 -3.02 1.66
N ILE A 12 7.94 -2.74 1.29
CA ILE A 12 6.77 -3.49 1.77
C ILE A 12 6.73 -4.91 1.18
N GLY A 13 6.96 -5.06 -0.13
CA GLY A 13 6.97 -6.37 -0.77
C GLY A 13 8.01 -7.30 -0.16
N SER A 14 9.21 -6.78 0.10
CA SER A 14 10.30 -7.55 0.72
C SER A 14 9.95 -8.04 2.11
N ILE A 15 9.42 -7.17 2.99
CA ILE A 15 9.10 -7.58 4.37
C ILE A 15 7.90 -8.52 4.44
N VAL A 16 6.85 -8.30 3.64
CA VAL A 16 5.66 -9.18 3.61
C VAL A 16 6.03 -10.57 3.09
N ALA A 17 6.88 -10.62 2.04
CA ALA A 17 7.45 -11.88 1.54
C ALA A 17 8.29 -12.61 2.58
N ALA A 18 9.10 -11.86 3.36
CA ALA A 18 9.91 -12.43 4.43
C ALA A 18 9.05 -13.10 5.51
N PHE A 19 7.93 -12.51 5.89
CA PHE A 19 7.01 -13.13 6.85
C PHE A 19 6.47 -14.47 6.34
N LEU A 20 6.07 -14.56 5.08
CA LEU A 20 5.62 -15.84 4.49
C LEU A 20 6.75 -16.86 4.38
N ALA A 21 7.94 -16.43 3.99
CA ALA A 21 9.11 -17.32 3.90
C ALA A 21 9.50 -17.89 5.29
N LYS A 22 9.46 -17.06 6.34
CA LYS A 22 9.63 -17.49 7.74
C LYS A 22 8.57 -18.51 8.15
N GLY A 23 7.35 -18.36 7.66
CA GLY A 23 6.26 -19.30 7.88
C GLY A 23 6.39 -20.61 7.10
N GLY A 24 7.46 -20.78 6.31
CA GLY A 24 7.76 -21.98 5.56
C GLY A 24 7.11 -22.06 4.18
N ALA A 25 6.58 -20.95 3.65
CA ALA A 25 6.06 -20.90 2.29
C ALA A 25 7.21 -20.89 1.24
N ASP A 26 6.96 -21.45 0.05
CA ASP A 26 7.89 -21.37 -1.09
C ASP A 26 7.71 -20.04 -1.80
N VAL A 27 8.50 -19.05 -1.38
CA VAL A 27 8.39 -17.67 -1.84
C VAL A 27 9.49 -17.31 -2.82
N ILE A 28 9.13 -16.62 -3.90
CA ILE A 28 10.04 -15.95 -4.83
C ILE A 28 9.70 -14.46 -4.94
N LEU A 29 10.69 -13.61 -4.84
CA LEU A 29 10.59 -12.18 -5.12
C LEU A 29 10.92 -11.90 -6.59
N VAL A 30 10.09 -11.10 -7.26
CA VAL A 30 10.29 -10.71 -8.66
C VAL A 30 10.31 -9.19 -8.76
N ASP A 31 11.48 -8.62 -9.09
CA ASP A 31 11.67 -7.16 -9.19
C ASP A 31 12.88 -6.82 -10.08
N PRO A 32 12.81 -5.82 -10.95
CA PRO A 32 13.93 -5.41 -11.78
C PRO A 32 15.09 -4.72 -11.02
N PHE A 33 14.95 -4.44 -9.73
CA PHE A 33 16.00 -3.82 -8.92
C PHE A 33 17.13 -4.81 -8.61
N LYS A 34 18.04 -4.98 -9.54
CA LYS A 34 19.08 -6.01 -9.54
C LYS A 34 19.89 -6.05 -8.25
N GLU A 35 20.42 -4.91 -7.80
CA GLU A 35 21.27 -4.86 -6.61
C GLU A 35 20.55 -5.40 -5.37
N HIS A 36 19.28 -5.08 -5.21
CA HIS A 36 18.47 -5.58 -4.10
C HIS A 36 18.25 -7.08 -4.22
N MET A 37 17.89 -7.56 -5.42
CA MET A 37 17.66 -8.98 -5.68
C MET A 37 18.93 -9.82 -5.49
N ASP A 38 20.09 -9.34 -5.95
CA ASP A 38 21.38 -10.04 -5.79
C ASP A 38 21.81 -10.17 -4.33
N GLN A 39 21.62 -9.12 -3.52
CA GLN A 39 21.92 -9.17 -2.10
C GLN A 39 21.02 -10.18 -1.39
N ILE A 40 19.72 -10.19 -1.69
CA ILE A 40 18.78 -11.15 -1.10
C ILE A 40 19.13 -12.58 -1.53
N ALA A 41 19.41 -12.81 -2.81
CA ALA A 41 19.78 -14.14 -3.32
C ALA A 41 21.03 -14.72 -2.64
N THR A 42 22.03 -13.87 -2.40
CA THR A 42 23.34 -14.31 -1.89
C THR A 42 23.39 -14.39 -0.37
N LYS A 43 22.81 -13.39 0.31
CA LYS A 43 22.92 -13.24 1.77
C LYS A 43 21.61 -13.47 2.52
N GLY A 44 20.46 -13.40 1.84
CA GLY A 44 19.14 -13.28 2.43
C GLY A 44 18.75 -11.81 2.64
N LEU A 45 17.46 -11.55 2.87
CA LEU A 45 16.96 -10.25 3.27
C LEU A 45 17.25 -10.01 4.76
N VAL A 46 17.95 -8.95 5.07
CA VAL A 46 18.14 -8.50 6.45
C VAL A 46 16.97 -7.60 6.85
N VAL A 47 16.21 -8.02 7.84
CA VAL A 47 15.10 -7.23 8.42
C VAL A 47 15.59 -6.65 9.74
N ASN A 48 15.57 -5.33 9.86
CA ASN A 48 15.82 -4.60 11.10
C ASN A 48 14.48 -4.20 11.72
N TYR A 49 14.33 -4.38 13.01
CA TYR A 49 13.14 -4.00 13.75
C TYR A 49 13.40 -2.75 14.60
N PRO A 50 12.36 -1.95 14.94
CA PRO A 50 12.52 -0.73 15.75
C PRO A 50 13.12 -0.96 17.15
N ASN A 51 12.93 -2.16 17.72
CA ASN A 51 13.50 -2.56 18.99
C ASN A 51 15.01 -2.88 18.93
N GLY A 52 15.63 -2.79 17.75
CA GLY A 52 17.05 -3.08 17.51
C GLY A 52 17.33 -4.53 17.09
N ASP A 53 16.33 -5.41 17.11
CA ASP A 53 16.49 -6.78 16.64
C ASP A 53 16.75 -6.82 15.15
N LYS A 54 17.50 -7.84 14.71
CA LYS A 54 17.77 -8.12 13.30
C LYS A 54 17.60 -9.60 13.02
N GLU A 55 17.04 -9.88 11.87
CA GLU A 55 16.99 -11.24 11.36
C GLU A 55 17.34 -11.30 9.88
N THR A 56 17.78 -12.47 9.41
CA THR A 56 18.07 -12.69 7.99
C THR A 56 17.16 -13.79 7.46
N VAL A 57 16.38 -13.47 6.42
CA VAL A 57 15.43 -14.38 5.80
C VAL A 57 15.90 -14.75 4.41
N LYS A 58 16.12 -16.04 4.15
CA LYS A 58 16.49 -16.55 2.82
C LYS A 58 15.25 -16.68 1.97
N MET A 59 15.30 -16.15 0.75
CA MET A 59 14.24 -16.23 -0.24
C MET A 59 14.85 -16.37 -1.65
N LYS A 60 14.08 -16.95 -2.55
CA LYS A 60 14.40 -16.95 -3.98
C LYS A 60 14.13 -15.56 -4.56
N THR A 61 14.92 -15.18 -5.56
CA THR A 61 14.74 -13.90 -6.28
C THR A 61 14.84 -14.10 -7.77
N ALA A 62 14.18 -13.23 -8.53
CA ALA A 62 14.30 -13.14 -9.99
C ALA A 62 14.14 -11.68 -10.42
N TYR A 63 14.74 -11.31 -11.57
CA TYR A 63 14.60 -9.95 -12.11
C TYR A 63 13.34 -9.79 -12.96
N SER A 64 12.79 -10.89 -13.45
CA SER A 64 11.56 -10.96 -14.25
C SER A 64 10.84 -12.27 -13.99
N ALA A 65 9.63 -12.40 -14.53
CA ALA A 65 8.83 -13.62 -14.44
C ALA A 65 9.27 -14.73 -15.42
N GLU A 66 10.18 -14.42 -16.34
CA GLU A 66 10.59 -15.30 -17.43
C GLU A 66 11.16 -16.62 -16.91
N GLY A 67 10.60 -17.72 -17.39
CA GLY A 67 11.05 -19.09 -17.06
C GLY A 67 10.70 -19.58 -15.66
N LEU A 68 10.00 -18.82 -14.82
CA LEU A 68 9.65 -19.22 -13.46
C LEU A 68 8.45 -20.20 -13.42
N GLY A 69 7.63 -20.19 -14.49
CA GLY A 69 6.43 -21.02 -14.57
C GLY A 69 5.28 -20.52 -13.69
N VAL A 70 4.16 -21.24 -13.75
CA VAL A 70 2.92 -20.84 -13.07
C VAL A 70 3.03 -21.02 -11.55
N MET A 71 2.51 -20.03 -10.82
CA MET A 71 2.43 -19.98 -9.36
C MET A 71 1.02 -20.32 -8.88
N ASP A 72 0.91 -20.77 -7.62
CA ASP A 72 -0.39 -20.95 -6.97
C ASP A 72 -0.98 -19.61 -6.55
N ILE A 73 -0.11 -18.72 -6.07
CA ILE A 73 -0.49 -17.37 -5.60
C ILE A 73 0.52 -16.36 -6.15
N VAL A 74 0.02 -15.22 -6.65
CA VAL A 74 0.82 -14.06 -7.03
C VAL A 74 0.35 -12.87 -6.20
N ILE A 75 1.26 -12.19 -5.51
CA ILE A 75 0.96 -10.99 -4.73
C ILE A 75 1.64 -9.80 -5.38
N VAL A 76 0.85 -8.82 -5.81
CA VAL A 76 1.32 -7.58 -6.45
C VAL A 76 1.48 -6.49 -5.39
N LEU A 77 2.71 -6.07 -5.15
CA LEU A 77 3.08 -5.04 -4.18
C LEU A 77 4.07 -4.01 -4.75
N THR A 78 3.92 -3.68 -6.02
CA THR A 78 4.60 -2.54 -6.64
C THR A 78 3.98 -1.22 -6.18
N LYS A 79 4.58 -0.08 -6.54
CA LYS A 79 3.85 1.19 -6.53
C LYS A 79 2.66 1.11 -7.48
N THR A 80 1.53 1.74 -7.11
CA THR A 80 0.29 1.68 -7.90
C THR A 80 0.44 2.30 -9.28
N THR A 81 1.40 3.21 -9.45
CA THR A 81 1.76 3.86 -10.72
C THR A 81 2.28 2.89 -11.80
N VAL A 82 2.80 1.72 -11.41
CA VAL A 82 3.37 0.72 -12.33
C VAL A 82 2.66 -0.63 -12.28
N THR A 83 1.44 -0.68 -11.72
CA THR A 83 0.69 -1.94 -11.56
C THR A 83 0.40 -2.61 -12.91
N ASP A 84 0.05 -1.84 -13.94
CA ASP A 84 -0.28 -2.38 -15.27
C ASP A 84 0.92 -3.07 -15.92
N GLU A 85 2.09 -2.44 -15.85
CA GLU A 85 3.34 -3.00 -16.35
C GLU A 85 3.73 -4.25 -15.55
N ALA A 86 3.58 -4.18 -14.24
CA ALA A 86 3.90 -5.28 -13.34
C ALA A 86 3.06 -6.54 -13.64
N ILE A 87 1.74 -6.38 -13.82
CA ILE A 87 0.85 -7.51 -14.14
C ILE A 87 1.17 -8.06 -15.53
N LYS A 88 1.35 -7.20 -16.54
CA LYS A 88 1.72 -7.62 -17.89
C LYS A 88 3.06 -8.36 -17.90
N GLY A 89 4.04 -7.89 -17.12
CA GLY A 89 5.33 -8.55 -16.95
C GLY A 89 5.24 -9.88 -16.20
N ALA A 90 4.23 -10.06 -15.34
CA ALA A 90 4.03 -11.25 -14.53
C ALA A 90 3.13 -12.33 -15.16
N LYS A 91 2.68 -12.16 -16.42
CA LYS A 91 1.70 -13.05 -17.07
C LYS A 91 2.10 -14.53 -17.05
N GLU A 92 3.40 -14.86 -17.12
CA GLU A 92 3.90 -16.25 -17.09
C GLU A 92 3.73 -16.92 -15.72
N LEU A 93 3.56 -16.13 -14.66
CA LEU A 93 3.29 -16.63 -13.30
C LEU A 93 1.82 -17.00 -13.11
N ILE A 94 0.94 -16.51 -13.98
CA ILE A 94 -0.51 -16.55 -13.79
C ILE A 94 -1.12 -17.59 -14.73
N GLY A 95 -1.63 -18.66 -14.14
CA GLY A 95 -2.37 -19.71 -14.83
C GLY A 95 -3.85 -19.74 -14.43
N PRO A 96 -4.65 -20.66 -14.98
CA PRO A 96 -6.09 -20.74 -14.71
C PRO A 96 -6.47 -20.89 -13.23
N ASN A 97 -5.58 -21.47 -12.42
CA ASN A 97 -5.81 -21.74 -11.01
C ASN A 97 -5.02 -20.81 -10.08
N THR A 98 -4.32 -19.81 -10.63
CA THR A 98 -3.54 -18.85 -9.84
C THR A 98 -4.47 -17.85 -9.18
N PHE A 99 -4.34 -17.66 -7.88
CA PHE A 99 -4.95 -16.54 -7.17
C PHE A 99 -4.01 -15.33 -7.19
N VAL A 100 -4.56 -14.15 -7.47
CA VAL A 100 -3.78 -12.91 -7.53
C VAL A 100 -4.25 -11.94 -6.45
N GLY A 101 -3.34 -11.53 -5.59
CA GLY A 101 -3.63 -10.64 -4.48
C GLY A 101 -2.94 -9.30 -4.57
N THR A 102 -3.55 -8.28 -3.93
CA THR A 102 -2.90 -6.99 -3.73
C THR A 102 -3.20 -6.42 -2.35
N PHE A 103 -2.18 -5.83 -1.74
CA PHE A 103 -2.27 -5.06 -0.51
C PHE A 103 -1.69 -3.65 -0.72
N GLN A 104 -1.70 -3.17 -1.96
CA GLN A 104 -1.23 -1.83 -2.30
C GLN A 104 -2.10 -0.78 -1.61
N ASN A 105 -1.50 0.35 -1.25
CA ASN A 105 -2.22 1.48 -0.68
C ASN A 105 -3.23 2.09 -1.68
N GLY A 106 -4.25 2.73 -1.13
CA GLY A 106 -5.27 3.43 -1.91
C GLY A 106 -6.42 2.55 -2.36
N LEU A 107 -7.27 3.11 -3.19
CA LEU A 107 -8.52 2.54 -3.67
C LEU A 107 -8.42 2.17 -5.15
N GLY A 108 -9.28 1.24 -5.61
CA GLY A 108 -9.36 0.86 -7.02
C GLY A 108 -8.35 -0.21 -7.46
N ASN A 109 -7.51 -0.73 -6.56
CA ASN A 109 -6.53 -1.76 -6.90
C ASN A 109 -7.17 -3.10 -7.34
N PRO A 110 -8.23 -3.63 -6.68
CA PRO A 110 -8.93 -4.83 -7.16
C PRO A 110 -9.53 -4.64 -8.55
N GLU A 111 -10.16 -3.50 -8.81
CA GLU A 111 -10.76 -3.15 -10.10
C GLU A 111 -9.68 -3.06 -11.20
N LYS A 112 -8.49 -2.60 -10.85
CA LYS A 112 -7.35 -2.56 -11.76
C LYS A 112 -6.85 -3.98 -12.09
N LEU A 113 -6.75 -4.86 -11.10
CA LEU A 113 -6.42 -6.28 -11.32
C LEU A 113 -7.48 -6.98 -12.18
N ALA A 114 -8.76 -6.68 -11.98
CA ALA A 114 -9.87 -7.29 -12.72
C ALA A 114 -9.86 -7.00 -14.23
N GLN A 115 -9.07 -6.03 -14.70
CA GLN A 115 -8.84 -5.81 -16.13
C GLN A 115 -7.99 -6.91 -16.77
N TYR A 116 -7.28 -7.71 -15.97
CA TYR A 116 -6.33 -8.73 -16.42
C TYR A 116 -6.63 -10.12 -15.88
N ILE A 117 -7.29 -10.20 -14.73
CA ILE A 117 -7.50 -11.41 -13.92
C ILE A 117 -9.00 -11.58 -13.69
N PRO A 118 -9.57 -12.79 -13.85
CA PRO A 118 -10.95 -13.06 -13.46
C PRO A 118 -11.21 -12.69 -11.99
N GLU A 119 -12.33 -12.01 -11.73
CA GLU A 119 -12.59 -11.43 -10.41
C GLU A 119 -12.65 -12.49 -9.29
N GLU A 120 -13.10 -13.72 -9.61
CA GLU A 120 -13.12 -14.86 -8.69
C GLU A 120 -11.72 -15.38 -8.30
N LYS A 121 -10.67 -14.90 -8.98
CA LYS A 121 -9.27 -15.21 -8.67
C LYS A 121 -8.56 -14.09 -7.92
N ILE A 122 -9.25 -12.98 -7.66
CA ILE A 122 -8.68 -11.80 -7.00
C ILE A 122 -8.99 -11.82 -5.50
N PHE A 123 -7.96 -11.56 -4.69
CA PHE A 123 -8.11 -11.14 -3.30
C PHE A 123 -7.36 -9.83 -3.07
N TYR A 124 -7.80 -9.08 -2.09
CA TYR A 124 -7.23 -7.76 -1.82
C TYR A 124 -7.34 -7.41 -0.34
N GLY A 125 -6.65 -6.34 0.04
CA GLY A 125 -6.71 -5.91 1.42
C GLY A 125 -5.80 -4.76 1.73
N CYS A 126 -5.46 -4.61 3.00
CA CYS A 126 -4.54 -3.57 3.46
C CYS A 126 -3.57 -4.10 4.52
N LEU A 127 -2.49 -3.35 4.73
CA LEU A 127 -1.38 -3.72 5.62
C LEU A 127 -1.24 -2.72 6.76
N ASN A 128 -1.16 -3.18 8.00
CA ASN A 128 -0.64 -2.43 9.13
C ASN A 128 0.86 -2.74 9.30
N VAL A 129 1.59 -2.53 8.23
CA VAL A 129 3.04 -2.77 8.11
C VAL A 129 3.68 -1.51 7.54
N SER A 130 4.77 -1.06 8.11
CA SER A 130 5.64 -0.06 7.51
C SER A 130 7.01 -0.64 7.23
N SER A 131 7.64 -0.18 6.14
CA SER A 131 8.98 -0.60 5.79
C SER A 131 9.70 0.48 5.00
N ARG A 132 11.03 0.46 5.09
CA ARG A 132 11.93 1.31 4.32
C ARG A 132 13.16 0.50 3.93
N ILE A 133 13.59 0.58 2.68
CA ILE A 133 14.89 0.06 2.26
C ILE A 133 15.98 0.92 2.90
N LEU A 134 16.87 0.31 3.66
CA LEU A 134 18.05 0.95 4.26
C LEU A 134 19.21 0.94 3.26
N GLN A 135 19.40 -0.20 2.61
CA GLN A 135 20.33 -0.44 1.52
C GLN A 135 19.90 -1.70 0.76
N PRO A 136 20.43 -1.98 -0.44
CA PRO A 136 20.11 -3.21 -1.15
C PRO A 136 20.28 -4.46 -0.27
N GLY A 137 19.22 -5.30 -0.20
CA GLY A 137 19.16 -6.49 0.64
C GLY A 137 18.83 -6.24 2.11
N GLU A 138 18.56 -4.99 2.53
CA GLU A 138 18.28 -4.65 3.94
C GLU A 138 17.10 -3.70 4.06
N VAL A 139 16.15 -4.03 4.94
CA VAL A 139 14.96 -3.23 5.21
C VAL A 139 14.82 -2.95 6.70
N LEU A 140 14.27 -1.79 7.04
CA LEU A 140 13.66 -1.53 8.35
C LEU A 140 12.17 -1.84 8.21
N GLY A 141 11.62 -2.68 9.07
CA GLY A 141 10.22 -3.03 9.03
C GLY A 141 9.57 -3.02 10.40
N ASN A 142 8.30 -2.69 10.43
CA ASN A 142 7.48 -2.70 11.63
C ASN A 142 6.07 -3.16 11.31
N VAL A 143 5.42 -3.80 12.28
CA VAL A 143 4.01 -4.19 12.25
C VAL A 143 3.27 -3.45 13.35
N PHE A 144 2.01 -3.10 13.10
CA PHE A 144 1.19 -2.30 13.99
C PHE A 144 -0.14 -2.98 14.30
N GLY A 145 -0.64 -2.72 15.52
CA GLY A 145 -1.94 -3.22 15.96
C GLY A 145 -1.96 -4.73 16.21
N GLU A 146 -3.15 -5.24 16.48
CA GLU A 146 -3.36 -6.66 16.76
C GLU A 146 -3.48 -7.49 15.48
N CYS A 147 -4.01 -6.91 14.41
CA CYS A 147 -4.06 -7.51 13.08
C CYS A 147 -3.17 -6.72 12.11
N HIS A 148 -2.26 -7.42 11.44
CA HIS A 148 -1.22 -6.83 10.62
C HIS A 148 -1.58 -6.78 9.14
N ILE A 149 -2.39 -7.74 8.68
CA ILE A 149 -2.87 -7.83 7.29
C ILE A 149 -4.35 -8.17 7.30
N PHE A 150 -5.16 -7.31 6.69
CA PHE A 150 -6.58 -7.57 6.43
C PHE A 150 -6.75 -7.92 4.96
N ALA A 151 -7.53 -8.94 4.68
CA ALA A 151 -7.80 -9.42 3.34
C ALA A 151 -9.24 -9.86 3.15
N GLY A 152 -9.70 -9.83 1.90
CA GLY A 152 -10.99 -10.35 1.48
C GLY A 152 -11.05 -10.53 -0.03
N SER A 153 -12.20 -10.93 -0.52
CA SER A 153 -12.47 -11.13 -1.94
C SER A 153 -13.91 -10.75 -2.23
N LYS A 154 -14.17 -10.20 -3.40
CA LYS A 154 -15.56 -9.91 -3.83
C LYS A 154 -16.34 -11.17 -4.13
N ILE A 155 -15.67 -12.17 -4.72
CA ILE A 155 -16.25 -13.48 -5.03
C ILE A 155 -15.48 -14.52 -4.23
N LYS A 156 -16.19 -15.35 -3.48
CA LYS A 156 -15.60 -16.44 -2.67
C LYS A 156 -15.85 -17.78 -3.35
N SER A 157 -14.85 -18.66 -3.32
CA SER A 157 -14.94 -20.05 -3.71
C SER A 157 -14.22 -20.93 -2.68
N ALA A 158 -14.50 -22.21 -2.67
CA ALA A 158 -13.83 -23.16 -1.77
C ALA A 158 -12.31 -23.19 -2.02
N GLU A 159 -11.89 -23.09 -3.28
CA GLU A 159 -10.48 -23.06 -3.65
C GLU A 159 -9.80 -21.77 -3.18
N GLN A 160 -10.53 -20.63 -3.21
CA GLN A 160 -10.02 -19.37 -2.67
C GLN A 160 -9.90 -19.43 -1.16
N GLU A 161 -10.91 -19.96 -0.47
CA GLU A 161 -10.86 -20.15 0.99
C GLU A 161 -9.67 -21.06 1.41
N GLU A 162 -9.41 -22.14 0.66
CA GLU A 162 -8.22 -22.97 0.88
C GLU A 162 -6.92 -22.19 0.71
N ALA A 163 -6.83 -21.34 -0.32
CA ALA A 163 -5.65 -20.51 -0.54
C ALA A 163 -5.46 -19.48 0.59
N GLN A 164 -6.56 -18.90 1.07
CA GLN A 164 -6.54 -17.92 2.17
C GLN A 164 -6.21 -18.59 3.51
N GLN A 165 -6.72 -19.80 3.75
CA GLN A 165 -6.34 -20.59 4.93
C GLN A 165 -4.84 -20.89 4.94
N TYR A 166 -4.27 -21.26 3.79
CA TYR A 166 -2.82 -21.48 3.65
C TYR A 166 -2.03 -20.21 3.99
N LEU A 167 -2.45 -19.03 3.49
CA LEU A 167 -1.81 -17.76 3.79
C LEU A 167 -1.91 -17.42 5.29
N THR A 168 -3.09 -17.65 5.89
CA THR A 168 -3.31 -17.42 7.33
C THR A 168 -2.33 -18.22 8.19
N GLU A 169 -2.19 -19.52 7.89
CA GLU A 169 -1.27 -20.39 8.62
C GLU A 169 0.20 -20.03 8.41
N ALA A 170 0.57 -19.70 7.17
CA ALA A 170 1.94 -19.34 6.84
C ALA A 170 2.33 -17.99 7.48
N PHE A 171 1.47 -16.96 7.41
CA PHE A 171 1.71 -15.69 8.07
C PHE A 171 1.80 -15.85 9.60
N ALA A 172 0.89 -16.62 10.21
CA ALA A 172 0.91 -16.88 11.65
C ALA A 172 2.23 -17.52 12.10
N LYS A 173 2.73 -18.52 11.37
CA LYS A 173 4.05 -19.13 11.61
C LYS A 173 5.20 -18.13 11.41
N GLY A 174 5.02 -17.16 10.51
CA GLY A 174 5.96 -16.07 10.27
C GLY A 174 5.90 -14.94 11.31
N GLY A 175 4.99 -15.04 12.29
CA GLY A 175 4.85 -14.05 13.36
C GLY A 175 3.94 -12.87 13.00
N VAL A 176 3.06 -13.00 12.01
CA VAL A 176 2.17 -11.97 11.51
C VAL A 176 0.73 -12.44 11.54
N VAL A 177 -0.18 -11.62 12.07
CA VAL A 177 -1.61 -11.89 12.05
C VAL A 177 -2.19 -11.46 10.71
N TYR A 178 -2.68 -12.43 9.98
CA TYR A 178 -3.41 -12.27 8.72
C TYR A 178 -4.88 -12.65 8.96
N ARG A 179 -5.80 -11.77 8.58
CA ARG A 179 -7.23 -11.98 8.72
C ARG A 179 -7.92 -11.87 7.38
N TYR A 180 -8.61 -12.93 6.98
CA TYR A 180 -9.44 -12.96 5.79
C TYR A 180 -10.90 -12.98 6.18
N ASP A 181 -11.65 -11.91 5.85
CA ASP A 181 -13.04 -11.72 6.25
C ASP A 181 -13.85 -10.87 5.25
N ASP A 182 -15.12 -10.66 5.58
CA ASP A 182 -16.06 -9.87 4.76
C ASP A 182 -15.91 -8.35 4.99
N GLU A 183 -15.14 -7.92 5.99
CA GLU A 183 -14.93 -6.52 6.32
C GLU A 183 -13.72 -5.90 5.61
N ALA A 184 -13.12 -6.62 4.65
CA ALA A 184 -11.92 -6.16 3.96
C ALA A 184 -12.10 -4.79 3.29
N ASP A 185 -13.25 -4.51 2.69
CA ASP A 185 -13.56 -3.20 2.12
C ASP A 185 -13.53 -2.10 3.18
N LEU A 186 -14.17 -2.32 4.34
CA LEU A 186 -14.13 -1.35 5.44
C LEU A 186 -12.71 -1.10 5.93
N HIS A 187 -11.89 -2.15 6.06
CA HIS A 187 -10.49 -2.02 6.46
C HIS A 187 -9.67 -1.24 5.43
N VAL A 188 -9.84 -1.53 4.13
CA VAL A 188 -9.19 -0.81 3.04
C VAL A 188 -9.60 0.66 3.03
N TRP A 189 -10.90 0.96 3.15
CA TRP A 189 -11.41 2.33 3.18
C TRP A 189 -10.98 3.09 4.43
N THR A 190 -10.96 2.46 5.60
CA THR A 190 -10.46 3.08 6.86
C THR A 190 -8.99 3.45 6.72
N LYS A 191 -8.17 2.57 6.16
CA LYS A 191 -6.76 2.88 5.90
C LYS A 191 -6.59 3.93 4.81
N ALA A 192 -7.38 3.86 3.74
CA ALA A 192 -7.36 4.85 2.68
C ALA A 192 -7.75 6.25 3.21
N LEU A 193 -8.74 6.33 4.09
CA LEU A 193 -9.15 7.57 4.75
C LEU A 193 -7.98 8.25 5.47
N LEU A 194 -7.15 7.49 6.21
CA LEU A 194 -5.94 8.00 6.86
C LEU A 194 -4.95 8.56 5.83
N ASN A 195 -4.70 7.82 4.76
CA ASN A 195 -3.74 8.23 3.73
C ASN A 195 -4.26 9.43 2.91
N ILE A 196 -5.54 9.44 2.56
CA ILE A 196 -6.18 10.49 1.75
C ILE A 196 -6.20 11.82 2.53
N SER A 197 -6.60 11.78 3.81
CA SER A 197 -6.70 12.98 4.64
C SER A 197 -5.33 13.53 5.06
N GLY A 198 -4.33 12.66 5.28
CA GLY A 198 -3.06 13.08 5.88
C GLY A 198 -1.92 13.26 4.88
N ASN A 199 -1.76 12.38 3.89
CA ASN A 199 -0.51 12.28 3.15
C ASN A 199 -0.27 13.45 2.18
N ALA A 200 -1.19 13.72 1.27
CA ALA A 200 -1.03 14.80 0.30
C ALA A 200 -1.20 16.20 0.93
N PRO A 201 -2.17 16.46 1.82
CA PRO A 201 -2.21 17.74 2.56
C PRO A 201 -0.91 18.06 3.27
N GLN A 202 -0.29 17.09 3.99
CA GLN A 202 1.02 17.25 4.60
C GLN A 202 2.09 17.67 3.59
N ALA A 203 2.13 17.00 2.44
CA ALA A 203 3.11 17.28 1.40
C ALA A 203 2.92 18.68 0.79
N LEU A 204 1.68 19.10 0.58
CA LEU A 204 1.32 20.39 0.01
C LEU A 204 1.68 21.56 0.94
N VAL A 205 1.38 21.43 2.24
CA VAL A 205 1.75 22.46 3.22
C VAL A 205 3.22 22.39 3.63
N ARG A 206 3.91 21.28 3.30
CA ARG A 206 5.34 21.05 3.61
C ARG A 206 5.66 21.08 5.10
N LEU A 207 4.72 20.64 5.93
CA LEU A 207 4.83 20.61 7.38
C LEU A 207 4.60 19.21 7.92
N LYS A 208 5.30 18.83 8.98
CA LYS A 208 5.05 17.56 9.68
C LYS A 208 3.77 17.64 10.51
N PRO A 209 3.07 16.53 10.77
CA PRO A 209 1.87 16.50 11.58
C PRO A 209 2.04 17.17 12.94
N SER A 210 3.18 16.97 13.61
CA SER A 210 3.48 17.60 14.90
C SER A 210 3.52 19.15 14.88
N ILE A 211 3.74 19.76 13.73
CA ILE A 211 3.79 21.22 13.61
C ILE A 211 2.39 21.80 13.47
N VAL A 212 1.48 21.07 12.83
CA VAL A 212 0.10 21.49 12.58
C VAL A 212 -0.91 20.84 13.53
N ALA A 213 -0.43 20.17 14.59
CA ALA A 213 -1.27 19.44 15.54
C ALA A 213 -2.33 20.29 16.22
N GLU A 214 -2.05 21.59 16.44
CA GLU A 214 -2.95 22.56 17.08
C GLU A 214 -3.51 23.61 16.08
N ASP A 215 -3.24 23.46 14.78
CA ASP A 215 -3.72 24.40 13.77
C ASP A 215 -5.16 24.05 13.36
N GLU A 216 -6.11 24.88 13.82
CA GLU A 216 -7.53 24.68 13.53
C GLU A 216 -7.86 24.78 12.03
N ASN A 217 -7.20 25.66 11.26
CA ASN A 217 -7.45 25.77 9.82
C ASN A 217 -7.02 24.48 9.10
N TYR A 218 -5.91 23.88 9.55
CA TYR A 218 -5.46 22.60 8.99
C TYR A 218 -6.49 21.49 9.30
N PHE A 219 -6.99 21.41 10.52
CA PHE A 219 -8.01 20.40 10.88
C PHE A 219 -9.37 20.64 10.22
N ILE A 220 -9.76 21.90 9.97
CA ILE A 220 -10.93 22.22 9.13
C ILE A 220 -10.74 21.65 7.71
N LEU A 221 -9.57 21.89 7.10
CA LEU A 221 -9.26 21.32 5.77
C LEU A 221 -9.34 19.80 5.76
N LEU A 222 -8.75 19.12 6.76
CA LEU A 222 -8.80 17.66 6.86
C LEU A 222 -10.24 17.16 7.03
N GLY A 223 -11.06 17.85 7.84
CA GLY A 223 -12.48 17.52 8.03
C GLY A 223 -13.25 17.57 6.71
N LEU A 224 -13.09 18.63 5.92
CA LEU A 224 -13.73 18.75 4.61
C LEU A 224 -13.32 17.63 3.64
N ILE A 225 -12.06 17.21 3.65
CA ILE A 225 -11.57 16.07 2.87
C ILE A 225 -12.20 14.76 3.36
N VAL A 226 -12.27 14.55 4.68
CA VAL A 226 -12.83 13.35 5.31
C VAL A 226 -14.32 13.21 5.01
N ASP A 227 -15.08 14.31 5.10
CA ASP A 227 -16.52 14.33 4.81
C ASP A 227 -16.82 13.85 3.39
N GLU A 228 -16.03 14.28 2.40
CA GLU A 228 -16.15 13.82 1.02
C GLU A 228 -15.84 12.33 0.87
N VAL A 229 -14.79 11.85 1.54
CA VAL A 229 -14.44 10.41 1.52
C VAL A 229 -15.56 9.57 2.11
N CYS A 230 -16.10 10.00 3.26
CA CYS A 230 -17.22 9.29 3.91
C CYS A 230 -18.50 9.32 3.04
N ALA A 231 -18.78 10.43 2.38
CA ALA A 231 -19.92 10.53 1.46
C ALA A 231 -19.78 9.59 0.25
N VAL A 232 -18.59 9.52 -0.34
CA VAL A 232 -18.30 8.60 -1.45
C VAL A 232 -18.35 7.15 -0.98
N ALA A 233 -17.78 6.82 0.18
CA ALA A 233 -17.81 5.48 0.76
C ALA A 233 -19.27 5.02 0.96
N LYS A 234 -20.10 5.86 1.56
CA LYS A 234 -21.53 5.58 1.74
C LYS A 234 -22.25 5.34 0.42
N ALA A 235 -21.99 6.16 -0.59
CA ALA A 235 -22.58 6.00 -1.93
C ALA A 235 -22.12 4.70 -2.63
N LYS A 236 -20.94 4.17 -2.29
CA LYS A 236 -20.44 2.86 -2.74
C LYS A 236 -20.95 1.69 -1.90
N GLY A 237 -21.75 1.93 -0.85
CA GLY A 237 -22.25 0.89 0.04
C GLY A 237 -21.25 0.44 1.11
N ILE A 238 -20.18 1.18 1.35
CA ILE A 238 -19.23 0.91 2.43
C ILE A 238 -19.82 1.47 3.73
N GLU A 239 -20.29 0.59 4.59
CA GLU A 239 -20.85 0.94 5.88
C GLU A 239 -19.78 0.96 6.97
N GLY A 240 -20.02 1.71 8.07
CA GLY A 240 -19.16 1.72 9.25
C GLY A 240 -18.01 2.70 9.22
N LEU A 241 -17.81 3.46 8.12
CA LEU A 241 -16.81 4.53 8.08
C LEU A 241 -17.38 5.78 8.79
N ASP A 242 -16.77 6.13 9.93
CA ASP A 242 -17.21 7.22 10.82
C ASP A 242 -16.18 8.36 10.79
N GLY A 243 -16.51 9.45 10.11
CA GLY A 243 -15.63 10.61 9.93
C GLY A 243 -15.35 11.34 11.25
N ASP A 244 -16.34 11.52 12.13
CA ASP A 244 -16.15 12.23 13.39
C ASP A 244 -15.21 11.45 14.32
N LYS A 245 -15.45 10.16 14.47
CA LYS A 245 -14.56 9.27 15.24
C LYS A 245 -13.16 9.22 14.64
N PHE A 246 -13.07 9.21 13.31
CA PHE A 246 -11.79 9.23 12.63
C PHE A 246 -11.03 10.54 12.91
N MET A 247 -11.68 11.71 12.83
CA MET A 247 -11.04 13.00 13.10
C MET A 247 -10.55 13.11 14.55
N GLN A 248 -11.27 12.55 15.53
CA GLN A 248 -10.80 12.45 16.92
C GLN A 248 -9.52 11.59 17.02
N THR A 249 -9.51 10.44 16.34
CA THR A 249 -8.34 9.55 16.28
C THR A 249 -7.16 10.23 15.60
N LEU A 250 -7.40 10.96 14.51
CA LEU A 250 -6.37 11.67 13.75
C LEU A 250 -5.70 12.76 14.60
N ARG A 251 -6.47 13.52 15.40
CA ARG A 251 -5.89 14.48 16.36
C ARG A 251 -4.95 13.79 17.36
N ALA A 252 -5.33 12.63 17.88
CA ALA A 252 -4.47 11.86 18.78
C ALA A 252 -3.18 11.36 18.09
N VAL A 253 -3.25 10.94 16.82
CA VAL A 253 -2.07 10.56 16.03
C VAL A 253 -1.14 11.76 15.83
N TYR A 254 -1.66 12.95 15.59
CA TYR A 254 -0.87 14.17 15.35
C TYR A 254 -0.15 14.70 16.61
N THR A 255 -0.53 14.22 17.79
CA THR A 255 0.14 14.49 19.07
C THR A 255 1.03 13.33 19.56
N SER A 256 1.11 12.24 18.80
CA SER A 256 1.92 11.07 19.14
C SER A 256 3.33 11.14 18.50
N ASP A 257 4.18 10.17 18.85
CA ASP A 257 5.52 10.03 18.24
C ASP A 257 5.46 9.84 16.71
N LEU A 258 4.35 9.32 16.18
CA LEU A 258 4.14 9.15 14.74
C LEU A 258 4.06 10.49 14.01
N ALA A 259 3.68 11.56 14.69
CA ALA A 259 3.56 12.90 14.13
C ALA A 259 4.89 13.53 13.65
N HIS A 260 6.01 12.98 14.06
CA HIS A 260 7.35 13.48 13.65
C HIS A 260 7.83 12.91 12.31
N HIS A 261 7.07 12.02 11.68
CA HIS A 261 7.45 11.37 10.43
C HIS A 261 6.79 12.03 9.20
N TRP A 262 7.52 12.01 8.09
CA TRP A 262 6.96 12.34 6.78
C TRP A 262 6.16 11.16 6.25
N SER A 263 4.95 11.42 5.75
CA SER A 263 4.15 10.43 5.03
C SER A 263 4.86 9.97 3.75
N SER A 264 4.42 8.84 3.18
CA SER A 264 4.99 8.32 1.94
C SER A 264 4.86 9.33 0.78
N THR A 265 3.70 9.98 0.65
CA THR A 265 3.48 11.02 -0.36
C THR A 265 4.41 12.22 -0.16
N ALA A 266 4.60 12.67 1.08
CA ALA A 266 5.53 13.75 1.36
C ALA A 266 6.99 13.35 1.07
N GLN A 267 7.38 12.10 1.36
CA GLN A 267 8.70 11.61 0.98
C GLN A 267 8.88 11.56 -0.55
N ASP A 268 7.86 11.09 -1.28
CA ASP A 268 7.88 11.03 -2.74
C ASP A 268 7.95 12.43 -3.35
N MET A 269 7.16 13.39 -2.86
CA MET A 269 7.12 14.77 -3.39
C MET A 269 8.31 15.63 -2.98
N LEU A 270 8.68 15.61 -1.70
CA LEU A 270 9.63 16.58 -1.14
C LEU A 270 11.08 16.10 -1.17
N ILE A 271 11.30 14.78 -1.04
CA ILE A 271 12.64 14.20 -0.92
C ILE A 271 13.08 13.57 -2.25
N THR A 272 12.30 12.63 -2.78
CA THR A 272 12.72 11.84 -3.96
C THR A 272 12.29 12.43 -5.30
N LYS A 273 11.36 13.41 -5.29
CA LYS A 273 10.87 14.08 -6.51
C LYS A 273 10.37 13.09 -7.57
N ARG A 274 9.55 12.13 -7.16
CA ARG A 274 8.96 11.12 -8.05
C ARG A 274 7.44 11.18 -8.00
N GLN A 275 6.78 10.52 -8.93
CA GLN A 275 5.33 10.38 -8.93
C GLN A 275 4.86 9.67 -7.67
N THR A 276 3.77 10.19 -7.08
CA THR A 276 3.13 9.64 -5.90
C THR A 276 2.01 8.66 -6.29
N GLU A 277 1.34 8.10 -5.29
CA GLU A 277 0.14 7.28 -5.47
C GLU A 277 -1.15 8.12 -5.38
N ILE A 278 -1.10 9.42 -5.70
CA ILE A 278 -2.23 10.36 -5.56
C ILE A 278 -3.46 9.91 -6.36
N GLU A 279 -3.25 9.21 -7.48
CA GLU A 279 -4.30 8.68 -8.35
C GLU A 279 -5.22 7.70 -7.60
N THR A 280 -4.64 6.82 -6.78
CA THR A 280 -5.38 5.82 -5.98
C THR A 280 -5.79 6.33 -4.60
N LEU A 281 -5.45 7.57 -4.27
CA LEU A 281 -5.85 8.27 -3.04
C LEU A 281 -6.91 9.34 -3.35
N ASN A 282 -6.56 10.61 -3.28
CA ASN A 282 -7.51 11.70 -3.54
C ASN A 282 -8.09 11.66 -4.96
N GLY A 283 -7.30 11.21 -5.96
CA GLY A 283 -7.76 10.98 -7.32
C GLY A 283 -8.88 9.94 -7.42
N ALA A 284 -8.79 8.85 -6.67
CA ALA A 284 -9.85 7.84 -6.62
C ALA A 284 -11.15 8.40 -6.04
N ILE A 285 -11.07 9.23 -5.00
CA ILE A 285 -12.26 9.88 -4.43
C ILE A 285 -12.90 10.84 -5.43
N ALA A 286 -12.08 11.65 -6.13
CA ALA A 286 -12.58 12.56 -7.16
C ALA A 286 -13.28 11.79 -8.30
N LYS A 287 -12.70 10.68 -8.75
CA LYS A 287 -13.26 9.80 -9.79
C LYS A 287 -14.58 9.17 -9.33
N TYR A 288 -14.59 8.51 -8.16
CA TYR A 288 -15.81 7.89 -7.63
C TYR A 288 -16.90 8.92 -7.36
N GLY A 289 -16.53 10.13 -6.91
CA GLY A 289 -17.48 11.22 -6.74
C GLY A 289 -18.18 11.59 -8.06
N GLU A 290 -17.44 11.72 -9.15
CA GLU A 290 -18.01 11.96 -10.48
C GLU A 290 -18.91 10.81 -10.94
N GLU A 291 -18.49 9.55 -10.78
CA GLU A 291 -19.26 8.36 -11.16
C GLU A 291 -20.57 8.20 -10.36
N LEU A 292 -20.59 8.62 -9.10
CA LEU A 292 -21.70 8.44 -8.16
C LEU A 292 -22.53 9.71 -7.96
N GLY A 293 -22.17 10.83 -8.59
CA GLY A 293 -22.84 12.12 -8.40
C GLY A 293 -22.64 12.74 -7.02
N VAL A 294 -21.55 12.41 -6.34
CA VAL A 294 -21.13 12.98 -5.06
C VAL A 294 -20.09 14.08 -5.27
N ALA A 295 -20.35 15.29 -4.77
CA ALA A 295 -19.39 16.40 -4.89
C ALA A 295 -18.13 16.14 -4.04
N THR A 296 -16.95 16.27 -4.65
CA THR A 296 -15.65 16.05 -4.01
C THR A 296 -14.63 17.15 -4.36
N PRO A 297 -14.99 18.44 -4.21
CA PRO A 297 -14.13 19.56 -4.62
C PRO A 297 -12.79 19.61 -3.90
N TYR A 298 -12.73 19.25 -2.61
CA TYR A 298 -11.49 19.32 -1.83
C TYR A 298 -10.53 18.19 -2.21
N ASN A 299 -11.00 16.95 -2.35
CA ASN A 299 -10.19 15.85 -2.85
C ASN A 299 -9.71 16.11 -4.28
N LYS A 300 -10.59 16.62 -5.15
CA LYS A 300 -10.23 16.98 -6.52
C LYS A 300 -9.17 18.08 -6.57
N MET A 301 -9.27 19.10 -5.70
CA MET A 301 -8.27 20.16 -5.60
C MET A 301 -6.92 19.61 -5.13
N VAL A 302 -6.88 18.78 -4.08
CA VAL A 302 -5.66 18.15 -3.58
C VAL A 302 -5.01 17.28 -4.66
N TYR A 303 -5.81 16.48 -5.38
CA TYR A 303 -5.35 15.67 -6.50
C TYR A 303 -4.69 16.51 -7.59
N LEU A 304 -5.39 17.55 -8.09
CA LEU A 304 -4.89 18.38 -9.19
C LEU A 304 -3.63 19.18 -8.79
N LEU A 305 -3.59 19.74 -7.59
CA LEU A 305 -2.38 20.44 -7.09
C LEU A 305 -1.18 19.50 -7.01
N THR A 306 -1.39 18.28 -6.52
CA THR A 306 -0.32 17.28 -6.46
C THR A 306 0.18 16.92 -7.86
N ARG A 307 -0.72 16.68 -8.82
CA ARG A 307 -0.36 16.40 -10.21
C ARG A 307 0.45 17.53 -10.87
N VAL A 308 0.01 18.78 -10.69
CA VAL A 308 0.77 19.95 -11.21
C VAL A 308 2.18 20.00 -10.62
N ILE A 309 2.33 19.71 -9.32
CA ILE A 309 3.64 19.67 -8.68
C ILE A 309 4.51 18.54 -9.24
N GLU A 310 3.92 17.36 -9.43
CA GLU A 310 4.64 16.21 -9.99
C GLU A 310 5.14 16.43 -11.41
N ASP A 311 4.33 17.06 -12.24
CA ASP A 311 4.65 17.34 -13.63
C ASP A 311 5.74 18.43 -13.78
N HIS A 312 5.98 19.23 -12.72
CA HIS A 312 6.88 20.41 -12.73
C HIS A 312 7.91 20.43 -11.60
N TYR A 313 8.39 19.25 -11.14
CA TYR A 313 9.41 19.21 -10.09
C TYR A 313 10.68 20.01 -10.42
N ALA A 314 11.08 20.05 -11.68
CA ALA A 314 12.27 20.77 -12.13
C ALA A 314 12.11 22.30 -12.08
N ASP A 315 10.86 22.77 -12.21
CA ASP A 315 10.53 24.19 -12.36
C ASP A 315 10.12 24.84 -11.03
N GLN A 316 10.07 24.07 -9.95
CA GLN A 316 9.70 24.58 -8.64
C GLN A 316 10.72 25.58 -8.11
N TYR A 317 10.22 26.62 -7.43
CA TYR A 317 11.06 27.59 -6.74
C TYR A 317 12.06 26.90 -5.81
N GLN A 318 13.33 27.23 -5.99
CA GLN A 318 14.44 26.82 -5.12
C GLN A 318 15.03 28.07 -4.46
N GLU A 319 15.16 28.01 -3.15
CA GLU A 319 15.63 29.14 -2.33
C GLU A 319 17.02 29.67 -2.74
N ASN A 320 17.82 28.84 -3.42
CA ASN A 320 19.18 29.15 -3.91
C ASN A 320 19.25 29.37 -5.42
N ALA A 321 18.12 29.41 -6.14
CA ALA A 321 18.11 29.81 -7.53
C ALA A 321 18.42 31.33 -7.57
N THR A 322 19.68 31.66 -7.76
CA THR A 322 20.10 33.04 -8.03
C THR A 322 19.26 33.64 -9.16
N LYS A 323 18.75 34.84 -8.89
CA LYS A 323 17.98 35.68 -9.82
C LYS A 323 18.64 35.82 -11.19
#